data_471de63fff1f0bb001dd3cdceb0c644f
#
_entry.id   471de63fff1f0bb001dd3cdceb0c644f
#
_cell.length_a   1.000
_cell.length_b   1.000
_cell.length_c   1.000
_cell.angle_alpha   90.00
_cell.angle_beta   90.00
_cell.angle_gamma   90.00
#
_symmetry.space_group_name_H-M   'P 1'
#
loop_
_entity.id
_entity.type
_entity.pdbx_description
1 polymer ?
#
loop_
_entity_poly.entity_id
_entity_poly.type
_entity_poly.pdbx_seq_one_letter_code
_entity_poly.pdbx_strand_id
1 'polypeptide(L)'
;TINIKYLQWYGIDFKKEKVPISDIELLESFTPTKEPTIYSKNGYDLVPYADNFYPEWTTKIRFYAEIYNTLTTNNDPFIVRYYVSNSNNDAIIEDLLILKKQSAKTVNVVLAEFPIENLPSGNYDVNIEVSSKENKLLSFSHVFFYRSNSMRKPIASNDFGDLDITNTFVSNITNPDTLVYLIDVLYPVSSQSEDQIG
;
A
#
# COMPACT_ATOMS: atom_id res chain seq x y z
N THR A 1 -24.57 -7.47 -26.74
CA THR A 1 -25.05 -6.97 -25.44
C THR A 1 -24.01 -7.35 -24.39
N ILE A 2 -23.16 -6.38 -23.97
CA ILE A 2 -22.15 -6.60 -22.91
C ILE A 2 -22.86 -6.34 -21.58
N ASN A 3 -22.99 -7.38 -20.79
CA ASN A 3 -23.52 -7.29 -19.42
C ASN A 3 -22.39 -6.80 -18.50
N ILE A 4 -22.33 -5.51 -18.24
CA ILE A 4 -21.45 -4.94 -17.20
C ILE A 4 -22.12 -5.17 -15.85
N LYS A 5 -21.76 -6.22 -15.16
CA LYS A 5 -22.37 -6.64 -13.87
C LYS A 5 -21.56 -6.32 -12.63
N TYR A 6 -20.45 -5.59 -12.72
CA TYR A 6 -19.60 -5.32 -11.56
C TYR A 6 -19.11 -3.86 -11.54
N LEU A 7 -20.01 -2.93 -11.20
CA LEU A 7 -19.62 -1.71 -10.50
C LEU A 7 -19.92 -1.95 -9.01
N GLN A 8 -18.97 -2.57 -8.33
CA GLN A 8 -19.03 -2.65 -6.88
C GLN A 8 -18.44 -1.33 -6.36
N TRP A 9 -19.32 -0.44 -5.91
CA TRP A 9 -18.92 0.77 -5.20
C TRP A 9 -18.39 0.35 -3.83
N TYR A 10 -17.08 0.38 -3.65
CA TYR A 10 -16.47 0.37 -2.33
C TYR A 10 -16.60 1.78 -1.74
N GLY A 11 -17.80 2.14 -1.34
CA GLY A 11 -18.01 3.33 -0.52
C GLY A 11 -17.63 3.03 0.91
N ILE A 12 -16.94 3.96 1.57
CA ILE A 12 -16.75 3.90 3.03
C ILE A 12 -18.14 3.87 3.67
N ASP A 13 -18.49 2.78 4.36
CA ASP A 13 -19.73 2.69 5.10
C ASP A 13 -19.54 3.40 6.45
N PHE A 14 -19.61 4.72 6.42
CA PHE A 14 -19.52 5.57 7.62
C PHE A 14 -20.52 5.21 8.72
N LYS A 15 -21.51 4.36 8.43
CA LYS A 15 -22.49 3.90 9.42
C LYS A 15 -22.01 2.71 10.23
N LYS A 16 -21.06 1.91 9.73
CA LYS A 16 -20.54 0.72 10.41
C LYS A 16 -19.37 1.02 11.32
N GLU A 17 -18.50 1.94 10.93
CA GLU A 17 -17.32 2.30 11.71
C GLU A 17 -17.59 3.51 12.59
N LYS A 18 -17.26 3.39 13.89
CA LYS A 18 -17.40 4.50 14.82
C LYS A 18 -16.41 5.62 14.55
N VAL A 19 -15.23 5.28 14.03
CA VAL A 19 -14.12 6.18 13.70
C VAL A 19 -13.63 5.85 12.29
N PRO A 20 -14.34 6.25 11.20
CA PRO A 20 -13.97 5.89 9.85
C PRO A 20 -12.71 6.63 9.41
N ILE A 21 -11.91 5.94 8.58
CA ILE A 21 -10.76 6.49 7.86
C ILE A 21 -11.18 6.69 6.41
N SER A 22 -10.78 7.80 5.79
CA SER A 22 -10.93 8.00 4.34
C SER A 22 -10.12 6.98 3.55
N ASP A 23 -10.31 6.93 2.24
CA ASP A 23 -9.34 6.30 1.36
C ASP A 23 -7.96 6.96 1.56
N ILE A 24 -6.90 6.18 1.40
CA ILE A 24 -5.52 6.66 1.48
C ILE A 24 -5.15 7.20 0.10
N GLU A 25 -4.91 8.49 0.02
CA GLU A 25 -4.48 9.18 -1.19
C GLU A 25 -2.94 9.15 -1.28
N LEU A 26 -2.39 8.49 -2.31
CA LEU A 26 -0.96 8.53 -2.60
C LEU A 26 -0.61 9.89 -3.22
N LEU A 27 0.52 10.47 -2.79
CA LEU A 27 0.92 11.82 -3.18
C LEU A 27 2.28 11.83 -3.87
N GLU A 28 2.39 12.63 -4.92
CA GLU A 28 3.67 13.02 -5.50
C GLU A 28 4.39 14.01 -4.59
N SER A 29 3.65 15.02 -4.11
CA SER A 29 4.17 16.03 -3.19
C SER A 29 3.06 16.66 -2.37
N PHE A 30 3.46 17.37 -1.31
CA PHE A 30 2.59 18.25 -0.53
C PHE A 30 3.35 19.44 -0.01
N THR A 31 2.67 20.58 0.12
CA THR A 31 3.23 21.82 0.70
C THR A 31 2.22 22.49 1.60
N PRO A 32 2.62 23.25 2.62
CA PRO A 32 1.69 24.07 3.39
C PRO A 32 0.98 25.08 2.48
N THR A 33 -0.35 25.12 2.57
CA THR A 33 -1.18 26.05 1.78
C THR A 33 -0.87 27.50 2.16
N LYS A 34 -0.56 28.32 1.16
CA LYS A 34 -0.46 29.78 1.34
C LYS A 34 -1.79 30.44 0.98
N GLU A 35 -2.36 30.08 -0.16
CA GLU A 35 -3.66 30.54 -0.64
C GLU A 35 -4.51 29.31 -0.97
N PRO A 36 -5.68 29.14 -0.33
CA PRO A 36 -6.51 27.95 -0.55
C PRO A 36 -6.95 27.82 -2.01
N THR A 37 -6.78 26.65 -2.58
CA THR A 37 -7.22 26.25 -3.91
C THR A 37 -8.11 25.01 -3.84
N ILE A 38 -8.58 24.51 -4.98
CA ILE A 38 -9.33 23.24 -5.04
C ILE A 38 -8.49 22.01 -4.64
N TYR A 39 -7.17 22.15 -4.63
CA TYR A 39 -6.23 21.09 -4.22
C TYR A 39 -5.82 21.20 -2.75
N SER A 40 -6.30 22.23 -2.05
CA SER A 40 -5.96 22.45 -0.66
C SER A 40 -6.86 21.64 0.26
N LYS A 41 -6.26 20.80 1.12
CA LYS A 41 -6.98 20.04 2.15
C LYS A 41 -6.29 20.24 3.51
N ASN A 42 -7.07 20.65 4.51
CA ASN A 42 -6.60 20.80 5.90
C ASN A 42 -5.27 21.57 6.06
N GLY A 43 -5.09 22.63 5.26
CA GLY A 43 -3.91 23.50 5.33
C GLY A 43 -2.72 23.04 4.51
N TYR A 44 -2.90 22.08 3.62
CA TYR A 44 -1.89 21.60 2.68
C TYR A 44 -2.41 21.60 1.25
N ASP A 45 -1.55 21.95 0.31
CA ASP A 45 -1.75 21.77 -1.11
C ASP A 45 -1.18 20.39 -1.48
N LEU A 46 -2.05 19.49 -1.97
CA LEU A 46 -1.73 18.12 -2.25
C LEU A 46 -1.62 17.90 -3.76
N VAL A 47 -0.57 17.24 -4.20
CA VAL A 47 -0.42 16.78 -5.58
C VAL A 47 -0.57 15.25 -5.58
N PRO A 48 -1.68 14.70 -6.12
CA PRO A 48 -1.88 13.27 -6.17
C PRO A 48 -0.82 12.55 -7.01
N TYR A 49 -0.41 11.37 -6.57
CA TYR A 49 0.37 10.44 -7.38
C TYR A 49 -0.62 9.54 -8.14
N ALA A 50 -0.66 9.71 -9.47
CA ALA A 50 -1.72 9.11 -10.30
C ALA A 50 -1.60 7.59 -10.50
N ASP A 51 -0.50 6.99 -10.05
CA ASP A 51 -0.19 5.57 -10.20
C ASP A 51 0.06 4.93 -8.83
N ASN A 52 0.06 3.62 -8.78
CA ASN A 52 0.51 2.84 -7.63
C ASN A 52 1.86 2.14 -7.88
N PHE A 53 2.55 2.45 -8.96
CA PHE A 53 3.86 1.92 -9.31
C PHE A 53 4.97 2.89 -8.92
N TYR A 54 5.88 2.46 -8.07
CA TYR A 54 7.03 3.23 -7.58
C TYR A 54 8.34 2.70 -8.16
N PRO A 55 8.89 3.32 -9.22
CA PRO A 55 10.13 2.91 -9.85
C PRO A 55 11.36 3.22 -8.98
N GLU A 56 12.50 2.63 -9.33
CA GLU A 56 13.77 2.69 -8.60
C GLU A 56 14.19 4.11 -8.18
N TRP A 57 13.99 5.09 -9.05
CA TRP A 57 14.36 6.48 -8.78
C TRP A 57 13.44 7.22 -7.82
N THR A 58 12.30 6.63 -7.45
CA THR A 58 11.42 7.22 -6.45
C THR A 58 11.92 6.86 -5.06
N THR A 59 12.34 7.87 -4.31
CA THR A 59 12.96 7.68 -3.00
C THR A 59 12.00 7.65 -1.84
N LYS A 60 10.76 8.15 -2.04
CA LYS A 60 9.77 8.27 -0.97
C LYS A 60 8.37 7.92 -1.46
N ILE A 61 7.60 7.26 -0.61
CA ILE A 61 6.16 7.16 -0.73
C ILE A 61 5.52 8.18 0.23
N ARG A 62 4.58 8.97 -0.28
CA ARG A 62 3.84 9.98 0.49
C ARG A 62 2.37 9.67 0.43
N PHE A 63 1.67 9.94 1.51
CA PHE A 63 0.25 9.64 1.57
C PHE A 63 -0.49 10.57 2.53
N TYR A 64 -1.79 10.70 2.24
CA TYR A 64 -2.74 11.49 3.00
C TYR A 64 -3.98 10.66 3.31
N ALA A 65 -4.51 10.80 4.51
CA ALA A 65 -5.82 10.28 4.88
C ALA A 65 -6.46 11.14 5.99
N GLU A 66 -7.76 11.03 6.13
CA GLU A 66 -8.54 11.71 7.15
C GLU A 66 -9.24 10.70 8.07
N ILE A 67 -9.19 10.96 9.36
CA ILE A 67 -9.89 10.17 10.39
C ILE A 67 -11.02 11.03 10.94
N TYR A 68 -12.23 10.52 10.86
CA TYR A 68 -13.44 11.25 11.23
C TYR A 68 -14.04 10.75 12.55
N ASN A 69 -14.95 11.53 13.12
CA ASN A 69 -15.75 11.18 14.29
C ASN A 69 -14.99 10.88 15.59
N THR A 70 -13.73 11.27 15.68
CA THR A 70 -12.93 11.02 16.88
C THR A 70 -13.48 11.73 18.11
N LEU A 71 -14.02 12.96 17.94
CA LEU A 71 -14.68 13.72 19.03
C LEU A 71 -15.97 13.06 19.56
N THR A 72 -16.72 12.41 18.67
CA THR A 72 -18.05 11.88 19.00
C THR A 72 -17.99 10.49 19.61
N THR A 73 -16.94 9.74 19.30
CA THR A 73 -16.80 8.33 19.73
C THR A 73 -16.16 8.23 21.10
N ASN A 74 -15.12 9.00 21.34
CA ASN A 74 -14.44 9.08 22.62
C ASN A 74 -13.52 10.32 22.59
N ASN A 75 -13.81 11.35 23.36
CA ASN A 75 -13.00 12.57 23.40
C ASN A 75 -11.58 12.36 23.99
N ASP A 76 -11.20 11.10 24.21
CA ASP A 76 -9.89 10.72 24.70
C ASP A 76 -8.85 10.72 23.56
N PRO A 77 -7.58 10.92 23.89
CA PRO A 77 -6.48 10.69 22.95
C PRO A 77 -6.46 9.25 22.44
N PHE A 78 -6.10 9.08 21.18
CA PHE A 78 -6.02 7.79 20.51
C PHE A 78 -4.65 7.63 19.82
N ILE A 79 -4.36 6.41 19.37
CA ILE A 79 -3.11 6.08 18.69
C ILE A 79 -3.41 5.84 17.22
N VAL A 80 -2.66 6.50 16.36
CA VAL A 80 -2.60 6.21 14.93
C VAL A 80 -1.29 5.50 14.64
N ARG A 81 -1.36 4.29 14.12
CA ARG A 81 -0.24 3.53 13.62
C ARG A 81 -0.32 3.51 12.10
N TYR A 82 0.74 3.89 11.42
CA TYR A 82 0.85 3.72 9.99
C TYR A 82 2.18 3.09 9.63
N TYR A 83 2.14 2.18 8.66
CA TYR A 83 3.27 1.34 8.32
C TYR A 83 3.16 0.77 6.91
N VAL A 84 4.28 0.27 6.40
CA VAL A 84 4.33 -0.53 5.17
C VAL A 84 4.41 -2.00 5.54
N SER A 85 3.62 -2.84 4.86
CA SER A 85 3.72 -4.30 4.93
C SER A 85 3.88 -4.91 3.55
N ASN A 86 4.43 -6.12 3.51
CA ASN A 86 4.46 -6.93 2.30
C ASN A 86 3.08 -7.54 2.05
N SER A 87 2.48 -7.28 0.88
CA SER A 87 1.11 -7.72 0.56
C SER A 87 0.95 -9.25 0.44
N ASN A 88 2.05 -10.02 0.30
CA ASN A 88 1.95 -11.46 0.13
C ASN A 88 1.86 -12.22 1.45
N ASN A 89 2.40 -11.65 2.55
CA ASN A 89 2.50 -12.33 3.84
C ASN A 89 2.21 -11.43 5.05
N ASP A 90 1.72 -10.22 4.83
CA ASP A 90 1.39 -9.19 5.84
C ASP A 90 2.58 -8.82 6.77
N ALA A 91 3.80 -9.20 6.42
CA ALA A 91 4.97 -8.88 7.22
C ALA A 91 5.23 -7.36 7.23
N ILE A 92 5.26 -6.78 8.43
CA ILE A 92 5.52 -5.36 8.63
C ILE A 92 7.00 -5.07 8.36
N ILE A 93 7.27 -4.01 7.61
CA ILE A 93 8.61 -3.47 7.41
C ILE A 93 8.92 -2.56 8.61
N GLU A 94 9.69 -3.04 9.57
CA GLU A 94 9.91 -2.38 10.86
C GLU A 94 10.46 -0.95 10.73
N ASP A 95 11.35 -0.70 9.77
CA ASP A 95 11.90 0.63 9.49
C ASP A 95 10.86 1.61 8.93
N LEU A 96 9.72 1.10 8.45
CA LEU A 96 8.62 1.88 7.87
C LEU A 96 7.36 1.78 8.74
N LEU A 97 7.53 1.94 10.06
CA LEU A 97 6.44 1.94 11.02
C LEU A 97 6.53 3.17 11.91
N ILE A 98 5.44 3.90 12.02
CA ILE A 98 5.31 5.09 12.88
C ILE A 98 4.05 4.96 13.74
N LEU A 99 4.21 5.29 15.03
CA LEU A 99 3.10 5.46 15.96
C LEU A 99 3.00 6.93 16.36
N LYS A 100 1.79 7.48 16.28
CA LYS A 100 1.49 8.83 16.75
C LYS A 100 0.28 8.85 17.67
N LYS A 101 0.45 9.45 18.84
CA LYS A 101 -0.69 9.81 19.69
C LYS A 101 -1.33 11.08 19.17
N GLN A 102 -2.64 11.07 18.96
CA GLN A 102 -3.41 12.24 18.55
C GLN A 102 -4.52 12.56 19.57
N SER A 103 -4.83 13.84 19.69
CA SER A 103 -6.04 14.29 20.39
C SER A 103 -7.21 14.31 19.42
N ALA A 104 -8.42 14.03 19.93
CA ALA A 104 -9.62 14.05 19.12
C ALA A 104 -9.90 15.45 18.53
N LYS A 105 -10.31 15.48 17.26
CA LYS A 105 -10.69 16.66 16.48
C LYS A 105 -11.88 16.31 15.60
N THR A 106 -12.49 17.31 14.97
CA THR A 106 -13.56 17.08 13.96
C THR A 106 -13.02 16.22 12.81
N VAL A 107 -11.80 16.53 12.34
CA VAL A 107 -11.04 15.74 11.37
C VAL A 107 -9.61 15.65 11.89
N ASN A 108 -9.10 14.44 12.00
CA ASN A 108 -7.70 14.18 12.29
C ASN A 108 -6.99 13.79 10.98
N VAL A 109 -5.91 14.47 10.68
CA VAL A 109 -5.15 14.28 9.44
C VAL A 109 -3.99 13.32 9.68
N VAL A 110 -3.82 12.38 8.76
CA VAL A 110 -2.60 11.61 8.55
C VAL A 110 -1.95 12.13 7.28
N LEU A 111 -0.84 12.80 7.39
CA LEU A 111 0.01 13.24 6.30
C LEU A 111 1.43 12.79 6.63
N ALA A 112 1.98 11.90 5.82
CA ALA A 112 3.25 11.27 6.12
C ALA A 112 4.01 10.86 4.86
N GLU A 113 5.30 10.60 5.04
CA GLU A 113 6.16 10.02 4.02
C GLU A 113 7.04 8.92 4.64
N PHE A 114 7.35 7.91 3.84
CA PHE A 114 8.34 6.88 4.16
C PHE A 114 9.47 6.87 3.13
N PRO A 115 10.73 6.73 3.55
CA PRO A 115 11.83 6.47 2.65
C PRO A 115 11.72 5.03 2.13
N ILE A 116 11.64 4.88 0.79
CA ILE A 116 11.54 3.56 0.14
C ILE A 116 12.76 3.24 -0.74
N GLU A 117 13.85 3.99 -0.58
CA GLU A 117 15.09 3.79 -1.34
C GLU A 117 15.62 2.36 -1.19
N ASN A 118 15.58 1.84 0.04
CA ASN A 118 16.09 0.51 0.37
C ASN A 118 15.00 -0.59 0.33
N LEU A 119 13.76 -0.23 -0.03
CA LEU A 119 12.69 -1.21 -0.14
C LEU A 119 12.89 -2.02 -1.42
N PRO A 120 13.06 -3.35 -1.36
CA PRO A 120 13.24 -4.21 -2.52
C PRO A 120 12.06 -4.15 -3.49
N SER A 121 12.23 -4.69 -4.69
CA SER A 121 11.11 -4.93 -5.60
C SER A 121 10.09 -5.85 -4.96
N GLY A 122 8.82 -5.53 -5.11
CA GLY A 122 7.74 -6.32 -4.50
C GLY A 122 6.39 -5.58 -4.43
N ASN A 123 5.44 -6.28 -3.83
CA ASN A 123 4.08 -5.85 -3.59
C ASN A 123 3.94 -5.43 -2.13
N TYR A 124 3.43 -4.25 -1.91
CA TYR A 124 3.35 -3.67 -0.57
C TYR A 124 2.02 -2.95 -0.34
N ASP A 125 1.65 -2.82 0.93
CA ASP A 125 0.53 -2.01 1.37
C ASP A 125 1.01 -0.90 2.32
N VAL A 126 0.53 0.32 2.12
CA VAL A 126 0.53 1.35 3.16
C VAL A 126 -0.71 1.13 4.01
N ASN A 127 -0.52 0.95 5.29
CA ASN A 127 -1.58 0.65 6.25
C ASN A 127 -1.75 1.80 7.25
N ILE A 128 -2.99 2.08 7.64
CA ILE A 128 -3.33 3.01 8.71
C ILE A 128 -4.27 2.31 9.68
N GLU A 129 -3.90 2.28 10.95
CA GLU A 129 -4.71 1.75 12.04
C GLU A 129 -4.98 2.85 13.07
N VAL A 130 -6.21 2.90 13.55
CA VAL A 130 -6.61 3.74 14.67
C VAL A 130 -6.98 2.86 15.84
N SER A 131 -6.34 3.08 16.98
CA SER A 131 -6.59 2.32 18.21
C SER A 131 -6.90 3.25 19.38
N SER A 132 -7.78 2.80 20.28
CA SER A 132 -8.04 3.50 21.54
C SER A 132 -6.80 3.50 22.44
N LYS A 133 -6.83 4.26 23.54
CA LYS A 133 -5.77 4.27 24.55
C LYS A 133 -5.54 2.91 25.21
N GLU A 134 -6.56 2.04 25.20
CA GLU A 134 -6.51 0.65 25.70
C GLU A 134 -6.01 -0.33 24.63
N ASN A 135 -5.45 0.17 23.51
CA ASN A 135 -4.95 -0.63 22.39
C ASN A 135 -6.03 -1.47 21.67
N LYS A 136 -7.30 -1.04 21.74
CA LYS A 136 -8.36 -1.66 20.97
C LYS A 136 -8.43 -1.05 19.58
N LEU A 137 -8.34 -1.87 18.53
CA LEU A 137 -8.50 -1.44 17.14
C LEU A 137 -9.91 -0.84 16.94
N LEU A 138 -9.98 0.37 16.43
CA LEU A 138 -11.21 1.11 16.13
C LEU A 138 -11.50 1.14 14.62
N SER A 139 -10.48 1.28 13.80
CA SER A 139 -10.58 1.28 12.34
C SER A 139 -9.25 0.96 11.67
N PHE A 140 -9.33 0.53 10.41
CA PHE A 140 -8.20 0.15 9.57
C PHE A 140 -8.48 0.54 8.13
N SER A 141 -7.46 1.02 7.42
CA SER A 141 -7.48 1.28 5.98
C SER A 141 -6.12 0.95 5.39
N HIS A 142 -6.08 0.54 4.13
CA HIS A 142 -4.84 0.27 3.42
C HIS A 142 -4.93 0.67 1.95
N VAL A 143 -3.76 0.89 1.32
CA VAL A 143 -3.63 1.08 -0.12
C VAL A 143 -2.43 0.31 -0.63
N PHE A 144 -2.63 -0.40 -1.72
CA PHE A 144 -1.64 -1.23 -2.38
C PHE A 144 -0.71 -0.39 -3.26
N PHE A 145 0.59 -0.77 -3.33
CA PHE A 145 1.54 -0.23 -4.30
C PHE A 145 2.59 -1.27 -4.72
N TYR A 146 3.10 -1.09 -5.95
CA TYR A 146 4.23 -1.84 -6.48
C TYR A 146 5.53 -1.07 -6.29
N ARG A 147 6.58 -1.73 -5.87
CA ARG A 147 7.93 -1.21 -5.84
C ARG A 147 8.79 -1.95 -6.87
N SER A 148 9.42 -1.20 -7.80
CA SER A 148 10.49 -1.70 -8.63
C SER A 148 11.81 -1.10 -8.14
N ASN A 149 12.77 -1.94 -7.78
CA ASN A 149 14.08 -1.53 -7.31
C ASN A 149 15.10 -2.61 -7.70
N SER A 150 16.15 -2.24 -8.41
CA SER A 150 17.20 -3.16 -8.84
C SER A 150 18.05 -3.72 -7.69
N MET A 151 17.93 -3.15 -6.48
CA MET A 151 18.50 -3.71 -5.26
C MET A 151 17.81 -5.04 -4.91
N ARG A 152 18.16 -6.10 -5.64
CA ARG A 152 17.78 -7.45 -5.27
C ARG A 152 18.56 -7.86 -4.03
N LYS A 153 17.86 -8.18 -2.93
CA LYS A 153 18.43 -9.15 -2.00
C LYS A 153 18.64 -10.42 -2.82
N PRO A 154 19.86 -11.03 -2.83
CA PRO A 154 19.99 -12.36 -3.42
C PRO A 154 18.91 -13.23 -2.78
N ILE A 155 18.00 -13.77 -3.58
CA ILE A 155 17.12 -14.83 -3.13
C ILE A 155 18.09 -15.94 -2.82
N ALA A 156 18.21 -16.32 -1.53
CA ALA A 156 19.01 -17.47 -1.16
C ALA A 156 18.48 -18.63 -2.00
N SER A 157 19.37 -19.39 -2.66
CA SER A 157 18.98 -20.51 -3.55
C SER A 157 18.12 -21.57 -2.85
N ASN A 158 17.93 -21.46 -1.54
CA ASN A 158 17.07 -22.29 -0.71
C ASN A 158 15.60 -21.81 -0.69
N ASP A 159 15.31 -20.58 -1.13
CA ASP A 159 13.93 -20.06 -1.12
C ASP A 159 13.05 -20.68 -2.22
N PHE A 160 13.66 -21.29 -3.25
CA PHE A 160 12.92 -22.02 -4.28
C PHE A 160 12.53 -23.45 -3.87
N GLY A 161 13.16 -24.00 -2.83
CA GLY A 161 12.88 -25.36 -2.36
C GLY A 161 11.54 -25.54 -1.65
N ASP A 162 10.97 -24.46 -1.13
CA ASP A 162 9.72 -24.46 -0.35
C ASP A 162 8.52 -23.90 -1.12
N LEU A 163 8.69 -23.55 -2.41
CA LEU A 163 7.55 -23.12 -3.22
C LEU A 163 6.64 -24.30 -3.51
N ASP A 164 5.50 -24.34 -2.84
CA ASP A 164 4.44 -25.31 -3.14
C ASP A 164 3.77 -24.95 -4.48
N ILE A 165 4.23 -25.59 -5.55
CA ILE A 165 3.68 -25.45 -6.90
C ILE A 165 2.56 -26.43 -7.19
N THR A 166 2.17 -27.31 -6.25
CA THR A 166 1.26 -28.45 -6.48
C THR A 166 -0.13 -28.05 -6.96
N ASN A 167 -0.58 -26.83 -6.64
CA ASN A 167 -1.89 -26.31 -7.07
C ASN A 167 -1.78 -25.16 -8.11
N THR A 168 -0.64 -24.98 -8.73
CA THR A 168 -0.43 -23.96 -9.76
C THR A 168 -0.62 -24.56 -11.16
N PHE A 169 -0.91 -23.72 -12.16
CA PHE A 169 -0.99 -24.19 -13.55
C PHE A 169 0.34 -24.80 -14.03
N VAL A 170 1.46 -24.38 -13.46
CA VAL A 170 2.81 -24.85 -13.79
C VAL A 170 3.01 -26.30 -13.38
N SER A 171 2.38 -26.79 -12.31
CA SER A 171 2.53 -28.17 -11.82
C SER A 171 2.10 -29.23 -12.85
N ASN A 172 1.25 -28.85 -13.78
CA ASN A 172 0.75 -29.74 -14.84
C ASN A 172 1.57 -29.70 -16.13
N ILE A 173 2.60 -28.82 -16.19
CA ILE A 173 3.44 -28.65 -17.38
C ILE A 173 4.67 -29.54 -17.22
N THR A 174 4.64 -30.69 -17.86
CA THR A 174 5.75 -31.70 -17.82
C THR A 174 6.67 -31.62 -19.03
N ASN A 175 6.26 -30.91 -20.09
CA ASN A 175 7.05 -30.77 -21.31
C ASN A 175 7.94 -29.53 -21.24
N PRO A 176 9.30 -29.66 -21.30
CA PRO A 176 10.23 -28.54 -21.26
C PRO A 176 10.01 -27.51 -22.37
N ASP A 177 9.64 -27.95 -23.59
CA ASP A 177 9.42 -27.05 -24.73
C ASP A 177 8.21 -26.15 -24.50
N THR A 178 7.19 -26.62 -23.77
CA THR A 178 6.04 -25.82 -23.37
C THR A 178 6.42 -24.76 -22.35
N LEU A 179 7.33 -25.07 -21.42
CA LEU A 179 7.84 -24.10 -20.45
C LEU A 179 8.64 -22.99 -21.14
N VAL A 180 9.53 -23.37 -22.09
CA VAL A 180 10.29 -22.38 -22.88
C VAL A 180 9.34 -21.48 -23.66
N TYR A 181 8.33 -22.04 -24.32
CA TYR A 181 7.34 -21.25 -25.06
C TYR A 181 6.60 -20.26 -24.14
N LEU A 182 6.22 -20.67 -22.93
CA LEU A 182 5.54 -19.78 -21.96
C LEU A 182 6.45 -18.65 -21.47
N ILE A 183 7.73 -18.94 -21.27
CA ILE A 183 8.74 -17.91 -20.92
C ILE A 183 8.85 -16.89 -22.05
N ASP A 184 8.95 -17.36 -23.32
CA ASP A 184 9.03 -16.48 -24.48
C ASP A 184 7.77 -15.60 -24.64
N VAL A 185 6.57 -16.13 -24.34
CA VAL A 185 5.32 -15.36 -24.37
C VAL A 185 5.29 -14.26 -23.27
N LEU A 186 5.93 -14.50 -22.14
CA LEU A 186 6.02 -13.54 -21.05
C LEU A 186 7.13 -12.49 -21.26
N TYR A 187 8.04 -12.71 -22.20
CA TYR A 187 9.17 -11.81 -22.48
C TYR A 187 8.78 -10.34 -22.63
N PRO A 188 7.67 -9.97 -23.33
CA PRO A 188 7.29 -8.57 -23.47
C PRO A 188 6.86 -7.87 -22.18
N VAL A 189 6.53 -8.63 -21.12
CA VAL A 189 6.07 -8.13 -19.82
C VAL A 189 7.05 -8.41 -18.68
N SER A 190 8.10 -9.21 -18.94
CA SER A 190 9.17 -9.48 -17.98
C SER A 190 10.26 -8.41 -18.04
N SER A 191 10.94 -8.16 -16.93
CA SER A 191 12.14 -7.31 -16.93
C SER A 191 13.35 -8.08 -17.44
N GLN A 192 14.31 -7.40 -18.08
CA GLN A 192 15.58 -8.03 -18.54
C GLN A 192 16.33 -8.78 -17.43
N SER A 193 16.09 -8.43 -16.18
CA SER A 193 16.68 -9.09 -15.03
C SER A 193 15.98 -10.39 -14.63
N GLU A 194 14.73 -10.59 -15.05
CA GLU A 194 13.96 -11.83 -14.83
C GLU A 194 14.31 -12.89 -15.85
N ASP A 195 14.63 -12.47 -17.09
CA ASP A 195 15.00 -13.37 -18.18
C ASP A 195 16.35 -14.10 -17.95
N GLN A 196 17.21 -13.59 -17.04
CA GLN A 196 18.51 -14.21 -16.74
C GLN A 196 18.42 -15.32 -15.67
N ILE A 197 17.24 -15.59 -15.11
CA ILE A 197 17.00 -16.58 -14.06
C ILE A 197 16.33 -17.84 -14.61
N GLY A 198 15.86 -17.80 -15.86
CA GLY A 198 15.20 -18.92 -16.56
C GLY A 198 16.17 -19.98 -17.10
#